data_84867eb1a518ce9f98774cc7f9116f03
#
_entry.id   84867eb1a518ce9f98774cc7f9116f03
#
_cell.length_a   1.000
_cell.length_b   1.000
_cell.length_c   1.000
_cell.angle_alpha   90.00
_cell.angle_beta   90.00
_cell.angle_gamma   90.00
#
_symmetry.space_group_name_H-M   'P 1'
#
loop_
_entity.id
_entity.type
_entity.pdbx_description
1 polymer ?
#
loop_
_entity_poly.entity_id
_entity_poly.type
_entity_poly.pdbx_seq_one_letter_code
_entity_poly.pdbx_strand_id
1 'polypeptide(L)'
;MEAPAVTRRRRPFLAPIWLILLAGVALAAIAWGAYRSADTTVVVLVRSPDKQPGTIADPPLSAEGEARAQRLAHMFGEGGSAALLEAIYASDDRRAQQTVAPLAERLHRTPVLFAPGDVGAATARLLSEHNGAAVLVVGAGSSITQMIQALAGAEAARAAASDPDALYVVSIPSFGHAQLLRINL
;
A
#
# COMPACT_ATOMS: atom_id res chain seq x y z
N MET A 1 28.76 -80.78 15.95
CA MET A 1 27.56 -79.95 16.21
C MET A 1 27.86 -78.51 15.87
N GLU A 2 27.46 -78.10 14.69
CA GLU A 2 27.74 -76.77 14.16
C GLU A 2 26.53 -75.90 14.43
N ALA A 3 26.75 -74.75 15.09
CA ALA A 3 25.68 -73.82 15.43
C ALA A 3 25.22 -73.02 14.18
N PRO A 4 23.93 -72.83 13.98
CA PRO A 4 23.46 -72.13 12.79
C PRO A 4 23.75 -70.61 12.89
N ALA A 5 24.36 -70.08 11.82
CA ALA A 5 24.63 -68.65 11.67
C ALA A 5 23.32 -67.87 11.53
N VAL A 6 23.02 -67.05 12.51
CA VAL A 6 21.87 -66.13 12.49
C VAL A 6 22.23 -64.93 11.62
N THR A 7 21.84 -64.96 10.35
CA THR A 7 21.91 -63.80 9.44
C THR A 7 20.90 -62.76 9.87
N ARG A 8 21.33 -61.77 10.59
CA ARG A 8 20.54 -60.56 10.90
C ARG A 8 20.26 -59.79 9.60
N ARG A 9 19.11 -60.02 9.00
CA ARG A 9 18.59 -59.23 7.85
C ARG A 9 18.45 -57.78 8.31
N ARG A 10 19.41 -56.93 7.94
CA ARG A 10 19.25 -55.46 8.06
C ARG A 10 18.09 -55.06 7.17
N ARG A 11 16.98 -54.68 7.78
CA ARG A 11 15.90 -54.07 7.04
C ARG A 11 16.40 -52.72 6.49
N PRO A 12 16.31 -52.49 5.18
CA PRO A 12 16.66 -51.17 4.67
C PRO A 12 15.77 -50.12 5.35
N PHE A 13 16.42 -49.13 5.93
CA PHE A 13 15.79 -48.05 6.66
C PHE A 13 15.10 -47.11 5.66
N LEU A 14 13.91 -47.48 5.15
CA LEU A 14 13.13 -46.69 4.21
C LEU A 14 12.33 -45.58 4.88
N ALA A 15 12.34 -45.55 6.23
CA ALA A 15 11.67 -44.51 7.02
C ALA A 15 12.17 -43.08 6.73
N PRO A 16 13.48 -42.80 6.41
CA PRO A 16 13.89 -41.42 6.17
C PRO A 16 13.43 -40.82 4.85
N ILE A 17 13.15 -41.65 3.82
CA ILE A 17 12.75 -41.12 2.49
C ILE A 17 11.40 -40.41 2.56
N TRP A 18 10.45 -40.94 3.28
CA TRP A 18 9.13 -40.34 3.53
C TRP A 18 9.23 -39.07 4.33
N LEU A 19 10.10 -39.01 5.37
CA LEU A 19 10.35 -37.81 6.17
C LEU A 19 11.07 -36.74 5.33
N ILE A 20 11.98 -37.13 4.46
CA ILE A 20 12.67 -36.21 3.53
C ILE A 20 11.66 -35.63 2.52
N LEU A 21 10.76 -36.46 1.98
CA LEU A 21 9.71 -35.99 1.07
C LEU A 21 8.72 -35.05 1.78
N LEU A 22 8.28 -35.40 2.99
CA LEU A 22 7.40 -34.53 3.80
C LEU A 22 8.10 -33.20 4.16
N ALA A 23 9.37 -33.25 4.56
CA ALA A 23 10.14 -32.03 4.84
C ALA A 23 10.33 -31.19 3.55
N GLY A 24 10.57 -31.81 2.41
CA GLY A 24 10.66 -31.14 1.12
C GLY A 24 9.35 -30.46 0.71
N VAL A 25 8.22 -31.13 0.88
CA VAL A 25 6.88 -30.56 0.63
C VAL A 25 6.57 -29.42 1.59
N ALA A 26 6.90 -29.57 2.88
CA ALA A 26 6.71 -28.53 3.88
C ALA A 26 7.58 -27.29 3.58
N LEU A 27 8.85 -27.47 3.22
CA LEU A 27 9.73 -26.37 2.81
C LEU A 27 9.25 -25.70 1.52
N ALA A 28 8.79 -26.47 0.53
CA ALA A 28 8.21 -25.93 -0.69
C ALA A 28 6.91 -25.13 -0.41
N ALA A 29 6.06 -25.61 0.50
CA ALA A 29 4.85 -24.91 0.91
C ALA A 29 5.17 -23.60 1.67
N ILE A 30 6.17 -23.61 2.55
CA ILE A 30 6.65 -22.42 3.27
C ILE A 30 7.27 -21.42 2.28
N ALA A 31 8.12 -21.88 1.37
CA ALA A 31 8.73 -21.04 0.33
C ALA A 31 7.67 -20.45 -0.63
N TRP A 32 6.67 -21.24 -1.01
CA TRP A 32 5.54 -20.79 -1.81
C TRP A 32 4.68 -19.77 -1.07
N GLY A 33 4.42 -19.99 0.24
CA GLY A 33 3.74 -19.04 1.10
C GLY A 33 4.51 -17.72 1.22
N ALA A 34 5.81 -17.80 1.48
CA ALA A 34 6.71 -16.63 1.53
C ALA A 34 6.80 -15.90 0.19
N TYR A 35 6.82 -16.61 -0.94
CA TYR A 35 6.82 -16.02 -2.28
C TYR A 35 5.51 -15.28 -2.58
N ARG A 36 4.37 -15.85 -2.19
CA ARG A 36 3.06 -15.19 -2.33
C ARG A 36 2.85 -14.02 -1.36
N SER A 37 3.55 -14.00 -0.24
CA SER A 37 3.52 -12.89 0.73
C SER A 37 4.49 -11.76 0.39
N ALA A 38 5.25 -11.89 -0.71
CA ALA A 38 6.16 -10.85 -1.19
C ALA A 38 5.43 -9.72 -1.94
N ASP A 39 4.16 -9.50 -1.60
CA ASP A 39 3.36 -8.44 -2.19
C ASP A 39 3.84 -7.09 -1.64
N THR A 40 4.01 -6.13 -2.55
CA THR A 40 4.41 -4.76 -2.21
C THR A 40 3.17 -3.89 -2.18
N THR A 41 2.87 -3.31 -1.03
CA THR A 41 1.81 -2.31 -0.92
C THR A 41 2.33 -0.97 -1.46
N VAL A 42 1.58 -0.37 -2.37
CA VAL A 42 1.92 0.92 -2.97
C VAL A 42 0.92 1.97 -2.49
N VAL A 43 1.40 2.96 -1.76
CA VAL A 43 0.56 4.05 -1.28
C VAL A 43 0.93 5.32 -2.04
N VAL A 44 -0.01 5.81 -2.84
CA VAL A 44 0.13 7.07 -3.57
C VAL A 44 -0.49 8.18 -2.73
N LEU A 45 0.33 9.13 -2.30
CA LEU A 45 -0.10 10.23 -1.43
C LEU A 45 -0.06 11.55 -2.19
N VAL A 46 -1.18 12.25 -2.15
CA VAL A 46 -1.37 13.52 -2.85
C VAL A 46 -1.92 14.54 -1.87
N ARG A 47 -1.32 15.72 -1.84
CA ARG A 47 -1.91 16.85 -1.12
C ARG A 47 -3.12 17.38 -1.88
N SER A 48 -4.18 17.73 -1.13
CA SER A 48 -5.31 18.46 -1.70
C SER A 48 -4.81 19.71 -2.41
N PRO A 49 -5.22 19.94 -3.67
CA PRO A 49 -4.81 21.11 -4.43
C PRO A 49 -5.22 22.43 -3.77
N ASP A 50 -4.80 23.53 -4.39
CA ASP A 50 -5.00 24.88 -3.90
C ASP A 50 -6.45 25.21 -3.58
N LYS A 51 -6.62 25.89 -2.45
CA LYS A 51 -7.92 26.39 -1.98
C LYS A 51 -8.34 27.63 -2.77
N GLN A 52 -9.64 27.79 -2.96
CA GLN A 52 -10.17 29.06 -3.42
C GLN A 52 -9.80 30.18 -2.42
N PRO A 53 -9.35 31.34 -2.89
CA PRO A 53 -9.07 32.49 -2.03
C PRO A 53 -10.31 32.89 -1.21
N GLY A 54 -10.14 33.09 0.09
CA GLY A 54 -11.24 33.49 0.98
C GLY A 54 -10.99 33.12 2.43
N THR A 55 -11.89 33.53 3.31
CA THR A 55 -11.83 33.34 4.77
C THR A 55 -12.74 32.21 5.27
N ILE A 56 -13.23 31.35 4.40
CA ILE A 56 -14.10 30.22 4.75
C ILE A 56 -13.26 29.14 5.43
N ALA A 57 -13.75 28.56 6.51
CA ALA A 57 -13.02 27.56 7.30
C ALA A 57 -12.69 26.28 6.49
N ASP A 58 -13.60 25.84 5.63
CA ASP A 58 -13.41 24.68 4.73
C ASP A 58 -13.71 25.10 3.27
N PRO A 59 -12.74 25.77 2.60
CA PRO A 59 -12.96 26.29 1.26
C PRO A 59 -13.01 25.17 0.22
N PRO A 60 -13.77 25.33 -0.88
CA PRO A 60 -13.75 24.42 -2.00
C PRO A 60 -12.41 24.53 -2.79
N LEU A 61 -12.23 23.65 -3.77
CA LEU A 61 -11.14 23.76 -4.74
C LEU A 61 -11.27 25.05 -5.57
N SER A 62 -10.12 25.59 -5.94
CA SER A 62 -10.03 26.59 -7.01
C SER A 62 -10.24 25.93 -8.37
N ALA A 63 -10.47 26.73 -9.43
CA ALA A 63 -10.58 26.22 -10.80
C ALA A 63 -9.30 25.45 -11.22
N GLU A 64 -8.13 25.89 -10.79
CA GLU A 64 -6.86 25.19 -11.01
C GLU A 64 -6.81 23.88 -10.24
N GLY A 65 -7.30 23.87 -8.99
CA GLY A 65 -7.46 22.65 -8.17
C GLY A 65 -8.40 21.63 -8.81
N GLU A 66 -9.51 22.07 -9.41
CA GLU A 66 -10.42 21.21 -10.15
C GLU A 66 -9.75 20.60 -11.40
N ALA A 67 -9.00 21.41 -12.17
CA ALA A 67 -8.24 20.93 -13.32
C ALA A 67 -7.20 19.88 -12.90
N ARG A 68 -6.54 20.06 -11.72
CA ARG A 68 -5.61 19.09 -11.17
C ARG A 68 -6.32 17.80 -10.74
N ALA A 69 -7.51 17.89 -10.14
CA ALA A 69 -8.33 16.72 -9.78
C ALA A 69 -8.71 15.90 -11.03
N GLN A 70 -9.05 16.58 -12.14
CA GLN A 70 -9.34 15.91 -13.41
C GLN A 70 -8.09 15.23 -14.00
N ARG A 71 -6.90 15.87 -13.95
CA ARG A 71 -5.65 15.22 -14.37
C ARG A 71 -5.35 13.97 -13.56
N LEU A 72 -5.56 14.03 -12.23
CA LEU A 72 -5.41 12.88 -11.33
C LEU A 72 -6.36 11.74 -11.75
N ALA A 73 -7.62 12.08 -12.04
CA ALA A 73 -8.61 11.11 -12.50
C ALA A 73 -8.26 10.47 -13.85
N HIS A 74 -7.65 11.20 -14.78
CA HIS A 74 -7.13 10.63 -16.03
C HIS A 74 -5.93 9.71 -15.76
N MET A 75 -4.99 10.15 -14.93
CA MET A 75 -3.75 9.40 -14.66
C MET A 75 -4.03 8.04 -14.00
N PHE A 76 -4.94 7.98 -13.05
CA PHE A 76 -5.24 6.77 -12.27
C PHE A 76 -6.53 6.06 -12.68
N GLY A 77 -7.36 6.70 -13.49
CA GLY A 77 -8.65 6.17 -13.93
C GLY A 77 -8.64 5.49 -15.28
N GLU A 78 -7.48 5.36 -15.94
CA GLU A 78 -7.37 4.81 -17.28
C GLU A 78 -6.34 3.68 -17.37
N GLY A 79 -6.58 2.72 -18.25
CA GLY A 79 -5.65 1.64 -18.56
C GLY A 79 -5.30 0.76 -17.36
N GLY A 80 -4.05 0.33 -17.29
CA GLY A 80 -3.55 -0.59 -16.26
C GLY A 80 -3.54 0.00 -14.85
N SER A 81 -3.38 1.33 -14.70
CA SER A 81 -3.39 1.98 -13.38
C SER A 81 -4.76 1.92 -12.70
N ALA A 82 -5.85 2.01 -13.46
CA ALA A 82 -7.22 1.86 -12.95
C ALA A 82 -7.47 0.47 -12.34
N ALA A 83 -6.91 -0.57 -12.96
CA ALA A 83 -7.04 -1.95 -12.50
C ALA A 83 -6.20 -2.24 -11.24
N LEU A 84 -5.10 -1.48 -11.03
CA LEU A 84 -4.21 -1.68 -9.89
C LEU A 84 -4.70 -0.97 -8.62
N LEU A 85 -5.44 0.15 -8.76
CA LEU A 85 -5.90 0.95 -7.63
C LEU A 85 -7.06 0.26 -6.92
N GLU A 86 -6.81 -0.28 -5.72
CA GLU A 86 -7.79 -1.04 -4.96
C GLU A 86 -8.72 -0.14 -4.12
N ALA A 87 -8.16 0.91 -3.51
CA ALA A 87 -8.92 1.81 -2.64
C ALA A 87 -8.51 3.27 -2.81
N ILE A 88 -9.43 4.17 -2.46
CA ILE A 88 -9.23 5.61 -2.41
C ILE A 88 -9.54 6.06 -0.98
N TYR A 89 -8.58 6.72 -0.34
CA TYR A 89 -8.73 7.36 0.95
C TYR A 89 -8.73 8.88 0.78
N ALA A 90 -9.59 9.57 1.47
CA ALA A 90 -9.62 11.03 1.48
C ALA A 90 -9.79 11.57 2.89
N SER A 91 -9.08 12.66 3.24
CA SER A 91 -9.41 13.38 4.45
C SER A 91 -10.83 13.95 4.34
N ASP A 92 -11.50 14.14 5.47
CA ASP A 92 -12.89 14.59 5.54
C ASP A 92 -13.09 16.08 5.18
N ASP A 93 -12.01 16.79 4.85
CA ASP A 93 -12.08 18.14 4.32
C ASP A 93 -12.65 18.17 2.88
N ARG A 94 -13.38 19.25 2.58
CA ARG A 94 -14.09 19.44 1.31
C ARG A 94 -13.17 19.34 0.10
N ARG A 95 -11.95 19.86 0.18
CA ARG A 95 -11.00 19.85 -0.95
C ARG A 95 -10.51 18.44 -1.28
N ALA A 96 -10.19 17.64 -0.27
CA ALA A 96 -9.77 16.25 -0.50
C ALA A 96 -10.90 15.45 -1.14
N GLN A 97 -12.13 15.60 -0.65
CA GLN A 97 -13.29 14.92 -1.22
C GLN A 97 -13.54 15.37 -2.67
N GLN A 98 -13.48 16.66 -2.97
CA GLN A 98 -13.61 17.18 -4.34
C GLN A 98 -12.46 16.71 -5.25
N THR A 99 -11.26 16.53 -4.71
CA THR A 99 -10.11 16.05 -5.49
C THR A 99 -10.29 14.60 -5.93
N VAL A 100 -10.82 13.74 -5.06
CA VAL A 100 -10.99 12.32 -5.38
C VAL A 100 -12.28 12.03 -6.14
N ALA A 101 -13.29 12.92 -6.10
CA ALA A 101 -14.61 12.69 -6.68
C ALA A 101 -14.56 12.27 -8.17
N PRO A 102 -13.83 12.94 -9.08
CA PRO A 102 -13.78 12.55 -10.49
C PRO A 102 -13.16 11.16 -10.70
N LEU A 103 -12.17 10.79 -9.89
CA LEU A 103 -11.55 9.48 -9.95
C LEU A 103 -12.48 8.40 -9.37
N ALA A 104 -13.10 8.69 -8.24
CA ALA A 104 -14.04 7.79 -7.57
C ALA A 104 -15.23 7.43 -8.48
N GLU A 105 -15.80 8.44 -9.17
CA GLU A 105 -16.85 8.24 -10.18
C GLU A 105 -16.36 7.35 -11.33
N ARG A 106 -15.18 7.63 -11.86
CA ARG A 106 -14.61 6.89 -13.00
C ARG A 106 -14.34 5.43 -12.67
N LEU A 107 -13.87 5.14 -11.44
CA LEU A 107 -13.59 3.80 -10.97
C LEU A 107 -14.78 3.10 -10.32
N HIS A 108 -15.93 3.79 -10.18
CA HIS A 108 -17.12 3.31 -9.44
C HIS A 108 -16.76 2.85 -8.02
N ARG A 109 -15.91 3.61 -7.31
CA ARG A 109 -15.45 3.31 -5.96
C ARG A 109 -15.88 4.40 -4.99
N THR A 110 -16.26 4.00 -3.78
CA THR A 110 -16.57 4.93 -2.70
C THR A 110 -15.29 5.24 -1.91
N PRO A 111 -14.86 6.51 -1.81
CA PRO A 111 -13.71 6.87 -1.00
C PRO A 111 -13.93 6.59 0.48
N VAL A 112 -12.91 6.09 1.15
CA VAL A 112 -12.86 5.93 2.61
C VAL A 112 -12.43 7.25 3.22
N LEU A 113 -13.30 7.87 4.02
CA LEU A 113 -13.00 9.15 4.65
C LEU A 113 -12.30 8.94 6.00
N PHE A 114 -11.38 9.84 6.33
CA PHE A 114 -10.69 9.87 7.64
C PHE A 114 -10.55 11.29 8.15
N ALA A 115 -10.68 11.47 9.47
CA ALA A 115 -10.47 12.78 10.09
C ALA A 115 -8.97 13.11 10.24
N PRO A 116 -8.57 14.39 10.23
CA PRO A 116 -7.16 14.78 10.40
C PRO A 116 -6.55 14.32 11.73
N GLY A 117 -7.37 14.08 12.76
CA GLY A 117 -6.93 13.51 14.03
C GLY A 117 -6.69 12.01 14.02
N ASP A 118 -7.21 11.29 13.01
CA ASP A 118 -7.23 9.83 12.95
C ASP A 118 -6.26 9.24 11.91
N VAL A 119 -5.25 10.03 11.49
CA VAL A 119 -4.26 9.61 10.47
C VAL A 119 -3.58 8.29 10.85
N GLY A 120 -3.26 8.09 12.13
CA GLY A 120 -2.65 6.83 12.60
C GLY A 120 -3.57 5.63 12.41
N ALA A 121 -4.85 5.76 12.78
CA ALA A 121 -5.84 4.71 12.61
C ALA A 121 -6.12 4.44 11.12
N ALA A 122 -6.23 5.50 10.30
CA ALA A 122 -6.40 5.38 8.85
C ALA A 122 -5.21 4.66 8.20
N THR A 123 -3.96 4.97 8.62
CA THR A 123 -2.75 4.31 8.13
C THR A 123 -2.74 2.82 8.50
N ALA A 124 -3.05 2.48 9.76
CA ALA A 124 -3.10 1.09 10.21
C ALA A 124 -4.16 0.29 9.47
N ARG A 125 -5.34 0.88 9.27
CA ARG A 125 -6.44 0.29 8.50
C ARG A 125 -6.04 0.04 7.05
N LEU A 126 -5.44 1.04 6.39
CA LEU A 126 -4.95 0.94 5.01
C LEU A 126 -4.00 -0.25 4.86
N LEU A 127 -3.01 -0.37 5.75
CA LEU A 127 -2.02 -1.45 5.71
C LEU A 127 -2.64 -2.83 5.98
N SER A 128 -3.64 -2.91 6.84
CA SER A 128 -4.28 -4.19 7.19
C SER A 128 -5.27 -4.68 6.13
N GLU A 129 -6.02 -3.76 5.50
CA GLU A 129 -7.07 -4.10 4.54
C GLU A 129 -6.55 -4.22 3.09
N HIS A 130 -5.45 -3.53 2.76
CA HIS A 130 -4.94 -3.41 1.38
C HIS A 130 -3.47 -3.85 1.24
N ASN A 131 -3.10 -4.91 1.95
CA ASN A 131 -1.74 -5.45 1.84
C ASN A 131 -1.48 -6.02 0.44
N GLY A 132 -0.40 -5.58 -0.20
CA GLY A 132 -0.02 -5.99 -1.56
C GLY A 132 -0.78 -5.25 -2.67
N ALA A 133 -1.58 -4.24 -2.34
CA ALA A 133 -2.39 -3.48 -3.29
C ALA A 133 -1.87 -2.04 -3.47
N ALA A 134 -2.38 -1.35 -4.49
CA ALA A 134 -2.18 0.08 -4.66
C ALA A 134 -3.35 0.87 -4.07
N VAL A 135 -3.04 1.88 -3.28
CA VAL A 135 -4.03 2.76 -2.62
C VAL A 135 -3.67 4.21 -2.88
N LEU A 136 -4.68 5.01 -3.25
CA LEU A 136 -4.55 6.46 -3.33
C LEU A 136 -5.04 7.11 -2.04
N VAL A 137 -4.25 8.03 -1.52
CA VAL A 137 -4.61 8.85 -0.36
C VAL A 137 -4.51 10.33 -0.72
N VAL A 138 -5.59 11.06 -0.51
CA VAL A 138 -5.65 12.50 -0.72
C VAL A 138 -6.02 13.20 0.60
N GLY A 139 -5.27 14.22 0.97
CA GLY A 139 -5.56 14.92 2.22
C GLY A 139 -4.81 16.23 2.40
N ALA A 140 -5.06 16.90 3.52
CA ALA A 140 -4.36 18.10 3.92
C ALA A 140 -2.86 17.82 4.08
N GLY A 141 -2.03 18.83 3.84
CA GLY A 141 -0.57 18.68 3.87
C GLY A 141 -0.03 18.12 5.18
N SER A 142 -0.63 18.47 6.31
CA SER A 142 -0.28 17.93 7.63
C SER A 142 -0.60 16.43 7.74
N SER A 143 -1.78 16.01 7.28
CA SER A 143 -2.22 14.61 7.30
C SER A 143 -1.33 13.75 6.40
N ILE A 144 -1.04 14.22 5.18
CA ILE A 144 -0.14 13.52 4.25
C ILE A 144 1.27 13.38 4.83
N THR A 145 1.82 14.46 5.42
CA THR A 145 3.15 14.40 6.04
C THR A 145 3.20 13.42 7.22
N GLN A 146 2.17 13.39 8.07
CA GLN A 146 2.06 12.43 9.17
C GLN A 146 1.95 11.00 8.66
N MET A 147 1.18 10.76 7.59
CA MET A 147 1.07 9.44 6.98
C MET A 147 2.39 8.97 6.36
N ILE A 148 3.11 9.84 5.65
CA ILE A 148 4.47 9.55 5.14
C ILE A 148 5.41 9.22 6.29
N GLN A 149 5.34 9.95 7.40
CA GLN A 149 6.15 9.68 8.58
C GLN A 149 5.86 8.28 9.16
N ALA A 150 4.60 7.89 9.23
CA ALA A 150 4.19 6.58 9.73
C ALA A 150 4.62 5.44 8.79
N LEU A 151 4.58 5.65 7.46
CA LEU A 151 4.87 4.64 6.45
C LEU A 151 6.37 4.52 6.13
N ALA A 152 7.08 5.66 6.00
CA ALA A 152 8.44 5.71 5.47
C ALA A 152 9.45 6.44 6.41
N GLY A 153 8.99 6.89 7.58
CA GLY A 153 9.84 7.50 8.60
C GLY A 153 9.99 9.03 8.48
N ALA A 154 10.67 9.61 9.48
CA ALA A 154 10.75 11.06 9.66
C ALA A 154 11.58 11.78 8.58
N GLU A 155 12.56 11.12 7.99
CA GLU A 155 13.38 11.67 6.91
C GLU A 155 12.56 11.84 5.63
N ALA A 156 11.80 10.81 5.25
CA ALA A 156 10.86 10.85 4.13
C ALA A 156 9.80 11.95 4.33
N ALA A 157 9.26 12.08 5.53
CA ALA A 157 8.28 13.13 5.85
C ALA A 157 8.86 14.55 5.72
N ARG A 158 10.12 14.76 6.13
CA ARG A 158 10.80 16.05 5.94
C ARG A 158 11.03 16.37 4.47
N ALA A 159 11.46 15.39 3.68
CA ALA A 159 11.60 15.55 2.24
C ALA A 159 10.25 15.88 1.56
N ALA A 160 9.18 15.24 2.00
CA ALA A 160 7.83 15.51 1.48
C ALA A 160 7.29 16.88 1.89
N ALA A 161 7.68 17.41 3.05
CA ALA A 161 7.22 18.72 3.50
C ALA A 161 7.79 19.88 2.67
N SER A 162 8.94 19.68 2.01
CA SER A 162 9.62 20.71 1.21
C SER A 162 8.98 20.99 -0.14
N ASP A 163 8.16 20.09 -0.66
CA ASP A 163 7.52 20.25 -1.98
C ASP A 163 6.02 19.88 -1.91
N PRO A 164 5.14 20.89 -1.73
CA PRO A 164 3.71 20.66 -1.54
C PRO A 164 2.99 20.15 -2.78
N ASP A 165 3.54 20.36 -3.98
CA ASP A 165 2.87 20.05 -5.24
C ASP A 165 3.21 18.68 -5.81
N ALA A 166 4.19 18.01 -5.23
CA ALA A 166 4.58 16.68 -5.66
C ALA A 166 3.55 15.60 -5.25
N LEU A 167 3.52 14.56 -6.07
CA LEU A 167 2.88 13.28 -5.75
C LEU A 167 3.95 12.38 -5.12
N TYR A 168 3.60 11.75 -4.01
CA TYR A 168 4.49 10.84 -3.29
C TYR A 168 4.02 9.41 -3.43
N VAL A 169 4.92 8.51 -3.80
CA VAL A 169 4.66 7.08 -3.86
C VAL A 169 5.50 6.39 -2.81
N VAL A 170 4.85 5.79 -1.83
CA VAL A 170 5.49 4.95 -0.81
C VAL A 170 5.30 3.50 -1.18
N SER A 171 6.40 2.82 -1.43
CA SER A 171 6.45 1.39 -1.72
C SER A 171 6.82 0.64 -0.45
N ILE A 172 5.94 -0.20 0.04
CA ILE A 172 6.09 -0.94 1.31
C ILE A 172 6.16 -2.43 0.97
N PRO A 173 7.37 -3.00 0.86
CA PRO A 173 7.51 -4.43 0.64
C PRO A 173 7.18 -5.21 1.92
N SER A 174 6.72 -6.45 1.79
CA SER A 174 6.49 -7.34 2.94
C SER A 174 7.77 -7.62 3.73
N PHE A 175 8.95 -7.48 3.09
CA PHE A 175 10.27 -7.62 3.71
C PHE A 175 11.17 -6.47 3.27
N GLY A 176 11.77 -5.76 4.21
CA GLY A 176 12.68 -4.65 3.94
C GLY A 176 12.18 -3.30 4.46
N HIS A 177 12.69 -2.23 3.87
CA HIS A 177 12.32 -0.87 4.26
C HIS A 177 11.41 -0.22 3.22
N ALA A 178 10.46 0.59 3.69
CA ALA A 178 9.64 1.40 2.81
C ALA A 178 10.52 2.40 2.03
N GLN A 179 10.18 2.60 0.76
CA GLN A 179 10.87 3.54 -0.13
C GLN A 179 9.90 4.65 -0.54
N LEU A 180 10.38 5.89 -0.52
CA LEU A 180 9.65 7.06 -0.97
C LEU A 180 10.17 7.47 -2.34
N LEU A 181 9.27 7.55 -3.31
CA LEU A 181 9.51 8.16 -4.63
C LEU A 181 8.68 9.43 -4.74
N ARG A 182 9.30 10.50 -5.25
CA ARG A 182 8.64 11.77 -5.57
C ARG A 182 8.42 11.89 -7.07
N ILE A 183 7.22 12.27 -7.47
CA ILE A 183 6.85 12.51 -8.86
C ILE A 183 6.29 13.94 -8.95
N ASN A 184 6.82 14.75 -9.85
CA ASN A 184 6.30 16.09 -10.13
C ASN A 184 5.17 15.96 -11.16
N LEU A 185 4.04 16.62 -10.90
CA LEU A 185 2.83 16.63 -11.75
C LEU A 185 2.82 17.82 -12.70
#